data_76d0bdee6d987405eefae749210f2017
#
_entry.id   76d0bdee6d987405eefae749210f2017
#
_cell.length_a   1.000
_cell.length_b   1.000
_cell.length_c   1.000
_cell.angle_alpha   90.00
_cell.angle_beta   90.00
_cell.angle_gamma   90.00
#
_symmetry.space_group_name_H-M   'P 1'
#
loop_
_entity.id
_entity.type
_entity.pdbx_description
1 polymer ?
#
loop_
_entity_poly.entity_id
_entity_poly.type
_entity_poly.pdbx_seq_one_letter_code
_entity_poly.pdbx_strand_id
1 'polypeptide(L)'
;MSRTNWIIIAAASLVLAPAAAAKPPAKTAPKAHAMVNWAQSYSVTEQGGFRMGNPKAKFAIVEYGSLTCPHCRHFAESAYKPLVEQYVRTGKASYEFRPFLLNGLDLAVTLIARCEGPARFFAIADQLYATQPDWEGKVLKLPESEQQKLDALPQDQMLQAYAKISGIVGIAAAHGIAPARAEACLKDSKAAEALVKMEKDAVDQGIHGTPTIFVKGKQVPAYDWATLEPFLKEAGG
;
A
#
# COMPACT_ATOMS: atom_id res chain seq x y z
N MET A 1 -74.10 -85.45 3.67
CA MET A 1 -72.72 -85.03 3.33
C MET A 1 -72.87 -83.86 2.34
N SER A 2 -72.91 -82.58 2.85
CA SER A 2 -73.00 -81.38 2.01
C SER A 2 -71.87 -80.40 2.39
N ARG A 3 -71.06 -80.09 1.46
CA ARG A 3 -69.95 -79.13 1.64
C ARG A 3 -70.44 -77.76 1.17
N THR A 4 -70.56 -76.84 2.11
CA THR A 4 -70.89 -75.43 1.80
C THR A 4 -69.64 -74.63 1.56
N ASN A 5 -69.49 -74.14 0.32
CA ASN A 5 -68.38 -73.25 -0.03
C ASN A 5 -68.72 -71.81 0.37
N TRP A 6 -67.87 -71.22 1.16
CA TRP A 6 -67.94 -69.80 1.50
C TRP A 6 -67.03 -69.04 0.53
N ILE A 7 -67.60 -68.15 -0.27
CA ILE A 7 -66.90 -67.19 -1.11
C ILE A 7 -66.59 -65.97 -0.30
N ILE A 8 -65.29 -65.69 -0.07
CA ILE A 8 -64.81 -64.49 0.53
C ILE A 8 -64.62 -63.44 -0.57
N ILE A 9 -65.44 -62.39 -0.56
CA ILE A 9 -65.28 -61.20 -1.39
C ILE A 9 -64.29 -60.24 -0.69
N ALA A 10 -63.08 -60.09 -1.25
CA ALA A 10 -62.12 -59.14 -0.79
C ALA A 10 -62.42 -57.77 -1.45
N ALA A 11 -62.82 -56.80 -0.64
CA ALA A 11 -62.99 -55.43 -1.04
C ALA A 11 -61.63 -54.72 -1.10
N ALA A 12 -61.16 -54.37 -2.31
CA ALA A 12 -59.94 -53.59 -2.49
C ALA A 12 -60.23 -52.08 -2.28
N SER A 13 -59.78 -51.55 -1.15
CA SER A 13 -59.86 -50.13 -0.86
C SER A 13 -58.74 -49.37 -1.62
N LEU A 14 -59.08 -48.58 -2.62
CA LEU A 14 -58.17 -47.69 -3.33
C LEU A 14 -57.87 -46.48 -2.42
N VAL A 15 -56.64 -46.44 -1.83
CA VAL A 15 -56.17 -45.23 -1.09
C VAL A 15 -55.58 -44.26 -2.12
N LEU A 16 -56.28 -43.15 -2.39
CA LEU A 16 -55.73 -42.02 -3.13
C LEU A 16 -54.72 -41.29 -2.21
N ALA A 17 -53.45 -41.38 -2.56
CA ALA A 17 -52.40 -40.54 -1.93
C ALA A 17 -52.49 -39.09 -2.48
N PRO A 18 -52.42 -38.06 -1.61
CA PRO A 18 -52.42 -36.67 -2.10
C PRO A 18 -51.09 -36.36 -2.82
N ALA A 19 -51.19 -35.81 -4.03
CA ALA A 19 -50.04 -35.35 -4.80
C ALA A 19 -49.35 -34.19 -4.04
N ALA A 20 -48.11 -34.43 -3.58
CA ALA A 20 -47.30 -33.39 -2.97
C ALA A 20 -46.96 -32.35 -4.05
N ALA A 21 -47.48 -31.13 -3.91
CA ALA A 21 -47.14 -30.01 -4.76
C ALA A 21 -45.61 -29.72 -4.66
N ALA A 22 -44.91 -29.93 -5.74
CA ALA A 22 -43.46 -29.61 -5.80
C ALA A 22 -43.28 -28.11 -5.66
N LYS A 23 -42.52 -27.72 -4.61
CA LYS A 23 -42.12 -26.33 -4.35
C LYS A 23 -41.32 -25.82 -5.56
N PRO A 24 -41.65 -24.65 -6.14
CA PRO A 24 -40.87 -24.13 -7.27
C PRO A 24 -39.40 -23.90 -6.85
N PRO A 25 -38.42 -24.12 -7.76
CA PRO A 25 -37.01 -23.93 -7.44
C PRO A 25 -36.78 -22.48 -7.02
N ALA A 26 -36.18 -22.31 -5.84
CA ALA A 26 -35.77 -21.00 -5.35
C ALA A 26 -34.84 -20.35 -6.38
N LYS A 27 -35.20 -19.19 -6.89
CA LYS A 27 -34.33 -18.38 -7.73
C LYS A 27 -33.04 -18.12 -6.94
N THR A 28 -31.92 -18.71 -7.35
CA THR A 28 -30.60 -18.40 -6.81
C THR A 28 -30.36 -16.91 -7.00
N ALA A 29 -30.32 -16.17 -5.88
CA ALA A 29 -29.90 -14.78 -5.91
C ALA A 29 -28.53 -14.66 -6.58
N PRO A 30 -28.28 -13.64 -7.42
CA PRO A 30 -26.97 -13.42 -8.01
C PRO A 30 -25.94 -13.39 -6.90
N LYS A 31 -24.89 -14.20 -7.00
CA LYS A 31 -23.72 -14.09 -6.09
C LYS A 31 -23.24 -12.65 -6.20
N ALA A 32 -23.37 -11.86 -5.12
CA ALA A 32 -22.75 -10.56 -5.02
C ALA A 32 -21.27 -10.76 -5.34
N HIS A 33 -20.77 -10.20 -6.42
CA HIS A 33 -19.35 -10.18 -6.72
C HIS A 33 -18.69 -9.48 -5.55
N ALA A 34 -17.90 -10.21 -4.77
CA ALA A 34 -17.11 -9.61 -3.71
C ALA A 34 -16.29 -8.50 -4.35
N MET A 35 -16.49 -7.26 -3.91
CA MET A 35 -15.75 -6.11 -4.47
C MET A 35 -14.26 -6.34 -4.20
N VAL A 36 -13.45 -6.32 -5.27
CA VAL A 36 -12.01 -6.48 -5.17
C VAL A 36 -11.45 -5.33 -4.32
N ASN A 37 -10.75 -5.67 -3.24
CA ASN A 37 -10.03 -4.68 -2.44
C ASN A 37 -8.70 -4.35 -3.12
N TRP A 38 -8.70 -3.36 -3.99
CA TRP A 38 -7.50 -2.96 -4.73
C TRP A 38 -6.38 -2.39 -3.85
N ALA A 39 -6.66 -1.93 -2.64
CA ALA A 39 -5.62 -1.47 -1.72
C ALA A 39 -4.66 -2.58 -1.25
N GLN A 40 -4.93 -3.84 -1.60
CA GLN A 40 -4.03 -4.98 -1.38
C GLN A 40 -3.29 -5.43 -2.66
N SER A 41 -3.41 -4.66 -3.74
CA SER A 41 -2.69 -4.91 -4.99
C SER A 41 -1.48 -4.00 -5.09
N TYR A 42 -0.29 -4.59 -5.20
CA TYR A 42 0.97 -3.86 -5.19
C TYR A 42 1.83 -4.21 -6.40
N SER A 43 2.58 -3.24 -6.91
CA SER A 43 3.52 -3.46 -8.02
C SER A 43 4.66 -2.44 -7.99
N VAL A 44 5.76 -2.78 -8.65
CA VAL A 44 6.82 -1.84 -9.01
C VAL A 44 6.47 -1.23 -10.36
N THR A 45 6.63 0.08 -10.53
CA THR A 45 6.41 0.76 -11.82
C THR A 45 7.68 0.79 -12.66
N GLU A 46 7.56 1.15 -13.93
CA GLU A 46 8.70 1.29 -14.84
C GLU A 46 9.71 2.34 -14.36
N GLN A 47 9.22 3.37 -13.66
CA GLN A 47 10.06 4.40 -13.04
C GLN A 47 10.65 3.97 -11.69
N GLY A 48 10.46 2.71 -11.30
CA GLY A 48 10.95 2.17 -10.03
C GLY A 48 10.13 2.57 -8.81
N GLY A 49 9.07 3.36 -8.97
CA GLY A 49 8.14 3.69 -7.90
C GLY A 49 7.38 2.47 -7.38
N PHE A 50 6.83 2.58 -6.19
CA PHE A 50 5.95 1.55 -5.62
C PHE A 50 4.49 1.99 -5.73
N ARG A 51 3.68 1.15 -6.36
CA ARG A 51 2.27 1.41 -6.60
C ARG A 51 1.38 0.50 -5.78
N MET A 52 0.34 1.09 -5.21
CA MET A 52 -0.82 0.44 -4.62
C MET A 52 -2.05 0.72 -5.47
N GLY A 53 -2.90 -0.27 -5.65
CA GLY A 53 -4.18 -0.11 -6.36
C GLY A 53 -4.26 -0.82 -7.70
N ASN A 54 -5.36 -0.58 -8.40
CA ASN A 54 -5.64 -1.15 -9.70
C ASN A 54 -4.66 -0.57 -10.75
N PRO A 55 -3.79 -1.38 -11.40
CA PRO A 55 -2.89 -0.88 -12.43
C PRO A 55 -3.62 -0.36 -13.68
N LYS A 56 -4.90 -0.71 -13.83
CA LYS A 56 -5.79 -0.23 -14.90
C LYS A 56 -6.81 0.77 -14.40
N ALA A 57 -6.55 1.42 -13.25
CA ALA A 57 -7.40 2.47 -12.73
C ALA A 57 -7.56 3.61 -13.75
N LYS A 58 -8.69 4.32 -13.66
CA LYS A 58 -9.02 5.42 -14.57
C LYS A 58 -7.96 6.52 -14.58
N PHE A 59 -7.30 6.73 -13.44
CA PHE A 59 -6.17 7.64 -13.30
C PHE A 59 -5.19 7.17 -12.22
N ALA A 60 -3.97 7.67 -12.29
CA ALA A 60 -2.94 7.48 -11.29
C ALA A 60 -2.72 8.78 -10.50
N ILE A 61 -2.43 8.60 -9.22
CA ILE A 61 -1.90 9.62 -8.33
C ILE A 61 -0.45 9.25 -8.09
N VAL A 62 0.48 10.17 -8.37
CA VAL A 62 1.91 9.95 -8.16
C VAL A 62 2.42 10.99 -7.17
N GLU A 63 3.06 10.53 -6.11
CA GLU A 63 3.76 11.37 -5.14
C GLU A 63 5.27 11.17 -5.30
N TYR A 64 5.98 12.26 -5.55
CA TYR A 64 7.41 12.31 -5.28
C TYR A 64 7.57 12.76 -3.83
N GLY A 65 8.05 11.86 -2.99
CA GLY A 65 8.07 12.03 -1.54
C GLY A 65 9.39 11.59 -0.92
N SER A 66 9.66 12.14 0.25
CA SER A 66 10.78 11.80 1.10
C SER A 66 10.28 11.33 2.46
N LEU A 67 10.88 10.26 3.00
CA LEU A 67 10.50 9.74 4.32
C LEU A 67 11.03 10.63 5.47
N THR A 68 11.96 11.57 5.18
CA THR A 68 12.45 12.57 6.14
C THR A 68 11.79 13.95 5.97
N CYS A 69 10.87 14.11 5.01
CA CYS A 69 10.23 15.40 4.77
C CYS A 69 9.03 15.61 5.71
N PRO A 70 9.01 16.70 6.53
CA PRO A 70 7.89 16.98 7.41
C PRO A 70 6.60 17.34 6.65
N HIS A 71 6.70 17.90 5.44
CA HIS A 71 5.55 18.19 4.59
C HIS A 71 4.95 16.90 3.98
N CYS A 72 5.79 15.90 3.65
CA CYS A 72 5.32 14.57 3.24
C CYS A 72 4.62 13.85 4.39
N ARG A 73 5.14 13.97 5.63
CA ARG A 73 4.44 13.48 6.82
C ARG A 73 3.06 14.11 6.95
N HIS A 74 2.98 15.45 6.86
CA HIS A 74 1.69 16.15 6.95
C HIS A 74 0.70 15.68 5.87
N PHE A 75 1.18 15.50 4.63
CA PHE A 75 0.37 14.94 3.55
C PHE A 75 -0.09 13.52 3.88
N ALA A 76 0.78 12.65 4.35
CA ALA A 76 0.45 11.28 4.71
C ALA A 76 -0.60 11.23 5.84
N GLU A 77 -0.40 12.00 6.92
CA GLU A 77 -1.33 12.07 8.07
C GLU A 77 -2.73 12.53 7.66
N SER A 78 -2.82 13.49 6.73
CA SER A 78 -4.10 14.10 6.32
C SER A 78 -4.77 13.38 5.14
N ALA A 79 -3.99 12.96 4.13
CA ALA A 79 -4.52 12.54 2.84
C ALA A 79 -4.49 11.01 2.62
N TYR A 80 -3.51 10.28 3.19
CA TYR A 80 -3.29 8.87 2.84
C TYR A 80 -4.52 8.00 3.11
N LYS A 81 -5.10 8.09 4.31
CA LYS A 81 -6.25 7.26 4.67
C LYS A 81 -7.47 7.51 3.78
N PRO A 82 -8.00 8.74 3.61
CA PRO A 82 -9.14 8.98 2.72
C PRO A 82 -8.82 8.65 1.25
N LEU A 83 -7.59 8.91 0.78
CA LEU A 83 -7.13 8.53 -0.54
C LEU A 83 -7.25 7.02 -0.78
N VAL A 84 -6.72 6.22 0.15
CA VAL A 84 -6.75 4.77 0.04
C VAL A 84 -8.17 4.24 0.11
N GLU A 85 -8.97 4.69 1.07
CA GLU A 85 -10.33 4.17 1.29
C GLU A 85 -11.31 4.53 0.18
N GLN A 86 -11.27 5.77 -0.33
CA GLN A 86 -12.28 6.27 -1.25
C GLN A 86 -11.92 6.04 -2.73
N TYR A 87 -10.62 5.99 -3.05
CA TYR A 87 -10.15 5.94 -4.44
C TYR A 87 -9.37 4.67 -4.77
N VAL A 88 -8.36 4.32 -3.95
CA VAL A 88 -7.49 3.20 -4.26
C VAL A 88 -8.18 1.87 -4.02
N ARG A 89 -8.76 1.66 -2.85
CA ARG A 89 -9.48 0.43 -2.47
C ARG A 89 -10.63 0.11 -3.42
N THR A 90 -11.31 1.14 -3.89
CA THR A 90 -12.43 1.02 -4.84
C THR A 90 -12.00 0.77 -6.28
N GLY A 91 -10.71 0.93 -6.58
CA GLY A 91 -10.13 0.76 -7.91
C GLY A 91 -10.34 1.96 -8.85
N LYS A 92 -10.87 3.08 -8.36
CA LYS A 92 -11.05 4.32 -9.12
C LYS A 92 -9.70 4.92 -9.52
N ALA A 93 -8.72 4.90 -8.59
CA ALA A 93 -7.37 5.36 -8.80
C ALA A 93 -6.33 4.32 -8.36
N SER A 94 -5.10 4.48 -8.84
CA SER A 94 -3.91 3.90 -8.23
C SER A 94 -3.07 5.00 -7.57
N TYR A 95 -2.33 4.65 -6.54
CA TYR A 95 -1.39 5.53 -5.86
C TYR A 95 0.03 4.99 -6.01
N GLU A 96 0.95 5.83 -6.47
CA GLU A 96 2.37 5.51 -6.64
C GLU A 96 3.22 6.46 -5.81
N PHE A 97 4.10 5.90 -4.99
CA PHE A 97 5.14 6.64 -4.29
C PHE A 97 6.48 6.50 -5.01
N ARG A 98 7.09 7.61 -5.37
CA ARG A 98 8.43 7.71 -5.96
C ARG A 98 9.35 8.41 -4.98
N PRO A 99 10.37 7.73 -4.45
CA PRO A 99 11.35 8.39 -3.59
C PRO A 99 12.02 9.57 -4.28
N PHE A 100 12.08 10.69 -3.55
CA PHE A 100 12.88 11.86 -3.88
C PHE A 100 13.77 12.13 -2.65
N LEU A 101 15.05 11.82 -2.77
CA LEU A 101 15.98 11.80 -1.65
C LEU A 101 16.41 13.21 -1.26
N LEU A 102 16.33 13.55 0.02
CA LEU A 102 16.75 14.85 0.54
C LEU A 102 18.15 14.83 1.16
N ASN A 103 18.59 13.66 1.70
CA ASN A 103 19.85 13.53 2.43
C ASN A 103 20.24 12.06 2.60
N GLY A 104 21.38 11.80 3.24
CA GLY A 104 21.89 10.45 3.49
C GLY A 104 21.05 9.63 4.45
N LEU A 105 20.41 10.27 5.44
CA LEU A 105 19.45 9.60 6.33
C LEU A 105 18.24 9.11 5.54
N ASP A 106 17.69 9.93 4.64
CA ASP A 106 16.56 9.56 3.79
C ASP A 106 16.89 8.36 2.91
N LEU A 107 18.10 8.32 2.34
CA LEU A 107 18.56 7.15 1.57
C LEU A 107 18.58 5.88 2.45
N ALA A 108 19.13 5.95 3.67
CA ALA A 108 19.16 4.80 4.59
C ALA A 108 17.76 4.30 4.95
N VAL A 109 16.86 5.22 5.30
CA VAL A 109 15.46 4.92 5.66
C VAL A 109 14.72 4.32 4.47
N THR A 110 14.88 4.90 3.29
CA THR A 110 14.22 4.46 2.05
C THR A 110 14.70 3.07 1.62
N LEU A 111 16.00 2.77 1.71
CA LEU A 111 16.54 1.44 1.44
C LEU A 111 15.89 0.37 2.32
N ILE A 112 15.81 0.62 3.63
CA ILE A 112 15.19 -0.32 4.57
C ILE A 112 13.69 -0.43 4.31
N ALA A 113 12.98 0.67 4.13
CA ALA A 113 11.53 0.65 3.90
C ALA A 113 11.16 -0.14 2.62
N ARG A 114 12.00 -0.06 1.59
CA ARG A 114 11.78 -0.74 0.29
C ARG A 114 12.30 -2.17 0.23
N CYS A 115 13.00 -2.64 1.27
CA CYS A 115 13.76 -3.88 1.33
C CYS A 115 12.96 -5.14 0.92
N GLU A 116 11.70 -5.20 1.29
CA GLU A 116 10.80 -6.34 1.05
C GLU A 116 9.70 -6.01 0.01
N GLY A 117 9.94 -5.01 -0.80
CA GLY A 117 9.05 -4.65 -1.90
C GLY A 117 7.80 -3.86 -1.50
N PRO A 118 6.92 -3.59 -2.49
CA PRO A 118 5.87 -2.57 -2.33
C PRO A 118 4.81 -2.93 -1.30
N ALA A 119 4.50 -4.22 -1.09
CA ALA A 119 3.48 -4.62 -0.13
C ALA A 119 3.83 -4.24 1.33
N ARG A 120 5.13 -4.33 1.69
CA ARG A 120 5.61 -3.95 3.02
C ARG A 120 5.92 -2.45 3.12
N PHE A 121 6.36 -1.86 2.02
CA PHE A 121 6.74 -0.45 1.96
C PHE A 121 5.65 0.48 2.50
N PHE A 122 4.41 0.34 2.03
CA PHE A 122 3.35 1.27 2.41
C PHE A 122 3.02 1.21 3.90
N ALA A 123 3.05 0.02 4.51
CA ALA A 123 2.84 -0.12 5.95
C ALA A 123 4.01 0.45 6.77
N ILE A 124 5.25 0.29 6.29
CA ILE A 124 6.44 0.84 6.94
C ILE A 124 6.49 2.35 6.78
N ALA A 125 6.18 2.89 5.59
CA ALA A 125 6.14 4.33 5.34
C ALA A 125 5.10 5.04 6.22
N ASP A 126 3.90 4.46 6.39
CA ASP A 126 2.88 4.98 7.31
C ASP A 126 3.40 5.08 8.74
N GLN A 127 4.04 4.03 9.25
CA GLN A 127 4.66 4.03 10.59
C GLN A 127 5.83 5.01 10.70
N LEU A 128 6.66 5.12 9.66
CA LEU A 128 7.78 6.05 9.64
C LEU A 128 7.28 7.49 9.70
N TYR A 129 6.26 7.86 8.95
CA TYR A 129 5.64 9.18 9.05
C TYR A 129 5.00 9.42 10.41
N ALA A 130 4.22 8.47 10.92
CA ALA A 130 3.57 8.61 12.23
C ALA A 130 4.56 8.85 13.39
N THR A 131 5.79 8.35 13.26
CA THR A 131 6.85 8.49 14.29
C THR A 131 8.06 9.28 13.82
N GLN A 132 7.94 10.03 12.73
CA GLN A 132 9.05 10.76 12.11
C GLN A 132 9.82 11.65 13.11
N PRO A 133 9.19 12.47 13.96
CA PRO A 133 9.93 13.30 14.92
C PRO A 133 10.77 12.50 15.92
N ASP A 134 10.36 11.27 16.24
CA ASP A 134 11.03 10.44 17.23
C ASP A 134 12.31 9.82 16.69
N TRP A 135 12.26 9.22 15.49
CA TRP A 135 13.42 8.55 14.93
C TRP A 135 14.36 9.53 14.20
N GLU A 136 13.82 10.49 13.47
CA GLU A 136 14.60 11.53 12.78
C GLU A 136 15.24 12.49 13.79
N GLY A 137 14.51 12.87 14.83
CA GLY A 137 14.98 13.74 15.89
C GLY A 137 16.22 13.22 16.61
N LYS A 138 16.50 11.92 16.61
CA LYS A 138 17.74 11.36 17.16
C LYS A 138 18.98 11.80 16.35
N VAL A 139 18.82 11.95 15.03
CA VAL A 139 19.88 12.41 14.13
C VAL A 139 19.94 13.94 14.14
N LEU A 140 18.83 14.64 14.03
CA LEU A 140 18.77 16.10 13.97
C LEU A 140 19.26 16.78 15.25
N LYS A 141 19.18 16.11 16.39
CA LYS A 141 19.71 16.60 17.68
C LYS A 141 21.21 16.41 17.88
N LEU A 142 21.87 15.69 16.97
CA LEU A 142 23.32 15.61 17.01
C LEU A 142 23.94 16.98 16.76
N PRO A 143 25.08 17.30 17.40
CA PRO A 143 25.86 18.47 17.04
C PRO A 143 26.16 18.50 15.54
N GLU A 144 26.16 19.68 14.93
CA GLU A 144 26.45 19.83 13.48
C GLU A 144 27.78 19.15 13.07
N SER A 145 28.83 19.26 13.94
CA SER A 145 30.12 18.60 13.72
C SER A 145 30.03 17.06 13.67
N GLU A 146 29.06 16.46 14.38
CA GLU A 146 28.85 15.02 14.33
C GLU A 146 28.08 14.64 13.06
N GLN A 147 27.09 15.44 12.67
CA GLN A 147 26.37 15.23 11.39
C GLN A 147 27.33 15.32 10.20
N GLN A 148 28.21 16.33 10.17
CA GLN A 148 29.23 16.47 9.14
C GLN A 148 30.21 15.29 9.08
N LYS A 149 30.58 14.72 10.24
CA LYS A 149 31.39 13.49 10.28
C LYS A 149 30.66 12.29 9.70
N LEU A 150 29.36 12.16 9.97
CA LEU A 150 28.56 11.08 9.39
C LEU A 150 28.48 11.21 7.88
N ASP A 151 28.23 12.40 7.35
CA ASP A 151 28.14 12.66 5.91
C ASP A 151 29.47 12.47 5.18
N ALA A 152 30.60 12.62 5.89
CA ALA A 152 31.94 12.39 5.35
C ALA A 152 32.37 10.90 5.32
N LEU A 153 31.59 10.00 5.91
CA LEU A 153 31.89 8.57 5.87
C LEU A 153 31.72 7.98 4.46
N PRO A 154 32.40 6.88 4.14
CA PRO A 154 32.03 6.05 3.00
C PRO A 154 30.55 5.69 3.06
N GLN A 155 29.86 5.67 1.90
CA GLN A 155 28.41 5.55 1.82
C GLN A 155 27.83 4.39 2.65
N ASP A 156 28.44 3.21 2.58
CA ASP A 156 27.99 2.03 3.32
C ASP A 156 28.08 2.22 4.84
N GLN A 157 29.11 2.90 5.34
CA GLN A 157 29.29 3.22 6.76
C GLN A 157 28.32 4.32 7.20
N MET A 158 28.13 5.34 6.38
CA MET A 158 27.17 6.43 6.60
C MET A 158 25.74 5.87 6.75
N LEU A 159 25.29 5.03 5.82
CA LEU A 159 23.97 4.41 5.85
C LEU A 159 23.76 3.56 7.11
N GLN A 160 24.74 2.76 7.50
CA GLN A 160 24.69 1.96 8.72
C GLN A 160 24.64 2.83 9.99
N ALA A 161 25.43 3.91 10.03
CA ALA A 161 25.45 4.84 11.14
C ALA A 161 24.10 5.54 11.30
N TYR A 162 23.52 6.06 10.23
CA TYR A 162 22.17 6.66 10.25
C TYR A 162 21.10 5.67 10.69
N ALA A 163 21.12 4.45 10.16
CA ALA A 163 20.16 3.42 10.55
C ALA A 163 20.25 3.04 12.03
N LYS A 164 21.47 3.00 12.58
CA LYS A 164 21.73 2.71 14.01
C LYS A 164 21.25 3.85 14.90
N ILE A 165 21.60 5.10 14.59
CA ILE A 165 21.27 6.28 15.40
C ILE A 165 19.76 6.49 15.41
N SER A 166 19.12 6.49 14.24
CA SER A 166 17.67 6.66 14.13
C SER A 166 16.86 5.50 14.74
N GLY A 167 17.44 4.28 14.75
CA GLY A 167 16.75 3.09 15.25
C GLY A 167 15.72 2.52 14.27
N ILE A 168 15.77 2.90 13.00
CA ILE A 168 14.80 2.45 11.97
C ILE A 168 14.81 0.94 11.72
N VAL A 169 15.91 0.23 12.02
CA VAL A 169 15.97 -1.23 11.97
C VAL A 169 14.93 -1.85 12.91
N GLY A 170 14.71 -1.25 14.08
CA GLY A 170 13.68 -1.69 15.02
C GLY A 170 12.25 -1.47 14.49
N ILE A 171 12.01 -0.35 13.83
CA ILE A 171 10.72 -0.07 13.16
C ILE A 171 10.48 -1.11 12.05
N ALA A 172 11.47 -1.35 11.20
CA ALA A 172 11.40 -2.34 10.13
C ALA A 172 11.15 -3.76 10.68
N ALA A 173 11.78 -4.13 11.80
CA ALA A 173 11.59 -5.42 12.46
C ALA A 173 10.15 -5.63 12.94
N ALA A 174 9.50 -4.58 13.48
CA ALA A 174 8.09 -4.61 13.86
C ALA A 174 7.15 -4.86 12.67
N HIS A 175 7.61 -4.54 11.46
CA HIS A 175 6.91 -4.81 10.20
C HIS A 175 7.42 -6.06 9.45
N GLY A 176 8.16 -6.94 10.15
CA GLY A 176 8.58 -8.25 9.65
C GLY A 176 9.81 -8.25 8.76
N ILE A 177 10.64 -7.19 8.79
CA ILE A 177 11.97 -7.17 8.19
C ILE A 177 13.00 -7.54 9.26
N ALA A 178 13.55 -8.75 9.20
CA ALA A 178 14.57 -9.16 10.16
C ALA A 178 15.79 -8.20 10.15
N PRO A 179 16.43 -7.89 11.31
CA PRO A 179 17.56 -6.97 11.38
C PRO A 179 18.69 -7.30 10.39
N ALA A 180 19.07 -8.56 10.27
CA ALA A 180 20.08 -8.98 9.30
C ALA A 180 19.67 -8.69 7.84
N ARG A 181 18.39 -8.74 7.54
CA ARG A 181 17.86 -8.40 6.21
C ARG A 181 17.92 -6.89 5.97
N ALA A 182 17.54 -6.08 6.97
CA ALA A 182 17.66 -4.62 6.91
C ALA A 182 19.13 -4.19 6.68
N GLU A 183 20.08 -4.82 7.40
CA GLU A 183 21.51 -4.59 7.19
C GLU A 183 21.99 -4.98 5.79
N ALA A 184 21.48 -6.08 5.23
CA ALA A 184 21.80 -6.48 3.86
C ALA A 184 21.27 -5.46 2.84
N CYS A 185 20.09 -4.88 3.08
CA CYS A 185 19.54 -3.85 2.21
C CYS A 185 20.30 -2.53 2.26
N LEU A 186 20.87 -2.16 3.41
CA LEU A 186 21.75 -1.00 3.53
C LEU A 186 23.09 -1.18 2.76
N LYS A 187 23.51 -2.42 2.52
CA LYS A 187 24.73 -2.77 1.76
C LYS A 187 24.48 -2.99 0.28
N ASP A 188 23.22 -2.91 -0.17
CA ASP A 188 22.86 -3.08 -1.58
C ASP A 188 23.16 -1.79 -2.37
N SER A 189 24.39 -1.70 -2.87
CA SER A 189 24.85 -0.55 -3.66
C SER A 189 24.00 -0.33 -4.92
N LYS A 190 23.50 -1.41 -5.55
CA LYS A 190 22.66 -1.30 -6.74
C LYS A 190 21.31 -0.67 -6.41
N ALA A 191 20.72 -1.03 -5.26
CA ALA A 191 19.49 -0.41 -4.80
C ALA A 191 19.73 1.07 -4.44
N ALA A 192 20.85 1.41 -3.80
CA ALA A 192 21.21 2.79 -3.50
C ALA A 192 21.41 3.62 -4.77
N GLU A 193 22.19 3.12 -5.74
CA GLU A 193 22.39 3.77 -7.04
C GLU A 193 21.07 3.98 -7.80
N ALA A 194 20.16 2.99 -7.76
CA ALA A 194 18.87 3.11 -8.41
C ALA A 194 17.99 4.21 -7.76
N LEU A 195 18.06 4.37 -6.44
CA LEU A 195 17.33 5.44 -5.74
C LEU A 195 17.92 6.82 -6.03
N VAL A 196 19.25 6.96 -6.04
CA VAL A 196 19.93 8.21 -6.42
C VAL A 196 19.63 8.57 -7.88
N LYS A 197 19.61 7.58 -8.76
CA LYS A 197 19.21 7.80 -10.16
C LYS A 197 17.77 8.26 -10.28
N MET A 198 16.87 7.69 -9.50
CA MET A 198 15.43 8.07 -9.51
C MET A 198 15.24 9.53 -9.07
N GLU A 199 15.96 9.96 -8.04
CA GLU A 199 15.97 11.36 -7.60
C GLU A 199 16.53 12.27 -8.71
N LYS A 200 17.68 11.92 -9.30
CA LYS A 200 18.26 12.67 -10.42
C LYS A 200 17.30 12.78 -11.61
N ASP A 201 16.67 11.68 -12.01
CA ASP A 201 15.69 11.67 -13.10
C ASP A 201 14.48 12.58 -12.78
N ALA A 202 14.09 12.68 -11.51
CA ALA A 202 13.02 13.57 -11.06
C ALA A 202 13.45 15.04 -11.16
N VAL A 203 14.67 15.38 -10.75
CA VAL A 203 15.24 16.74 -10.91
C VAL A 203 15.32 17.14 -12.37
N ASP A 204 15.78 16.24 -13.25
CA ASP A 204 15.85 16.46 -14.69
C ASP A 204 14.44 16.69 -15.32
N GLN A 205 13.37 16.20 -14.69
CA GLN A 205 11.97 16.45 -15.06
C GLN A 205 11.37 17.72 -14.42
N GLY A 206 12.15 18.52 -13.71
CA GLY A 206 11.72 19.76 -13.07
C GLY A 206 11.07 19.59 -11.71
N ILE A 207 11.27 18.45 -11.03
CA ILE A 207 10.82 18.24 -9.66
C ILE A 207 11.93 18.68 -8.71
N HIS A 208 11.65 19.65 -7.84
CA HIS A 208 12.64 20.29 -6.99
C HIS A 208 12.29 20.27 -5.50
N GLY A 209 11.27 19.50 -5.09
CA GLY A 209 10.84 19.42 -3.70
C GLY A 209 9.77 18.39 -3.44
N THR A 210 9.51 18.19 -2.15
CA THR A 210 8.57 17.17 -1.67
C THR A 210 7.56 17.73 -0.66
N PRO A 211 6.32 17.25 -0.63
CA PRO A 211 5.76 16.36 -1.64
C PRO A 211 5.51 17.09 -2.98
N THR A 212 5.73 16.43 -4.11
CA THR A 212 5.24 16.90 -5.40
C THR A 212 4.22 15.88 -5.91
N ILE A 213 2.99 16.32 -6.10
CA ILE A 213 1.84 15.45 -6.40
C ILE A 213 1.41 15.62 -7.86
N PHE A 214 1.19 14.49 -8.55
CA PHE A 214 0.58 14.44 -9.87
C PHE A 214 -0.73 13.70 -9.81
N VAL A 215 -1.76 14.23 -10.46
CA VAL A 215 -3.04 13.55 -10.70
C VAL A 215 -3.24 13.45 -12.20
N LYS A 216 -3.41 12.23 -12.70
CA LYS A 216 -3.59 11.96 -14.14
C LYS A 216 -2.47 12.60 -15.02
N GLY A 217 -1.23 12.53 -14.51
CA GLY A 217 -0.04 13.07 -15.20
C GLY A 217 0.14 14.57 -15.14
N LYS A 218 -0.72 15.31 -14.46
CA LYS A 218 -0.58 16.77 -14.25
C LYS A 218 -0.17 17.05 -12.81
N GLN A 219 0.84 17.87 -12.62
CA GLN A 219 1.22 18.35 -11.29
C GLN A 219 0.09 19.21 -10.72
N VAL A 220 -0.22 18.98 -9.44
CA VAL A 220 -1.26 19.72 -8.71
C VAL A 220 -0.69 20.32 -7.42
N PRO A 221 -1.13 21.50 -6.98
CA PRO A 221 -0.68 22.13 -5.75
C PRO A 221 -1.41 21.51 -4.53
N ALA A 222 -1.17 20.22 -4.28
CA ALA A 222 -1.77 19.48 -3.18
C ALA A 222 -0.73 19.19 -2.11
N TYR A 223 -1.06 19.51 -0.85
CA TYR A 223 -0.20 19.31 0.33
C TYR A 223 -0.96 18.68 1.52
N ASP A 224 -2.28 18.48 1.37
CA ASP A 224 -3.16 17.79 2.31
C ASP A 224 -4.39 17.23 1.58
N TRP A 225 -5.31 16.60 2.32
CA TRP A 225 -6.55 16.07 1.75
C TRP A 225 -7.45 17.15 1.14
N ALA A 226 -7.61 18.26 1.82
CA ALA A 226 -8.54 19.32 1.39
C ALA A 226 -8.11 19.94 0.05
N THR A 227 -6.81 20.06 -0.18
CA THR A 227 -6.24 20.56 -1.42
C THR A 227 -6.14 19.49 -2.52
N LEU A 228 -6.03 18.19 -2.16
CA LEU A 228 -5.97 17.10 -3.13
C LEU A 228 -7.34 16.69 -3.67
N GLU A 229 -8.34 16.56 -2.80
CA GLU A 229 -9.65 15.97 -3.13
C GLU A 229 -10.35 16.62 -4.34
N PRO A 230 -10.35 17.96 -4.53
CA PRO A 230 -10.94 18.60 -5.70
C PRO A 230 -10.38 18.06 -7.03
N PHE A 231 -9.05 17.86 -7.11
CA PHE A 231 -8.41 17.32 -8.31
C PHE A 231 -8.76 15.86 -8.57
N LEU A 232 -8.98 15.07 -7.51
CA LEU A 232 -9.42 13.67 -7.65
C LEU A 232 -10.86 13.61 -8.19
N LYS A 233 -11.74 14.47 -7.70
CA LYS A 233 -13.13 14.59 -8.21
C LYS A 233 -13.15 15.01 -9.68
N GLU A 234 -12.35 15.99 -10.06
CA GLU A 234 -12.21 16.43 -11.46
C GLU A 234 -11.64 15.31 -12.36
N ALA A 235 -10.68 14.53 -11.87
CA ALA A 235 -10.11 13.40 -12.62
C ALA A 235 -11.11 12.28 -12.90
N GLY A 236 -12.26 12.30 -12.27
CA GLY A 236 -13.36 11.35 -12.44
C GLY A 236 -13.51 10.38 -11.28
N GLY A 237 -13.26 10.88 -10.10
CA GLY A 237 -13.46 10.19 -8.82
C GLY A 237 -14.92 10.06 -8.40
#